data_5bf74fd026adaf04bfbb65dcd3b8aecf
#
_entry.id   5bf74fd026adaf04bfbb65dcd3b8aecf
#
_cell.length_a   1.000
_cell.length_b   1.000
_cell.length_c   1.000
_cell.angle_alpha   90.00
_cell.angle_beta   90.00
_cell.angle_gamma   90.00
#
_symmetry.space_group_name_H-M   'P 1'
#
loop_
_entity.id
_entity.type
_entity.pdbx_description
1 polymer ?
#
loop_
_entity_poly.entity_id
_entity_poly.type
_entity_poly.pdbx_seq_one_letter_code
_entity_poly.pdbx_strand_id
1 'polypeptide(L)' 'MDLTKRQQEIFDFIKRYSARHGYPPTVRDIGKAVGG' A
#
# COMPACT_ATOMS: atom_id res chain seq x y z
N MET A 1 2.03 0.01 19.21
CA MET A 1 2.03 -0.06 17.74
C MET A 1 0.82 -0.85 17.25
N ASP A 2 0.11 -0.28 16.33
CA ASP A 2 -1.13 -0.88 15.86
C ASP A 2 -0.94 -1.55 14.51
N LEU A 3 -0.74 -2.87 14.54
CA LEU A 3 -0.54 -3.63 13.32
C LEU A 3 -1.77 -3.64 12.43
N THR A 4 -2.94 -3.57 13.05
CA THR A 4 -4.20 -3.57 12.30
C THR A 4 -4.33 -2.31 11.45
N LYS A 5 -4.01 -1.17 12.02
CA LYS A 5 -4.06 0.09 11.31
C LYS A 5 -3.04 0.12 10.18
N ARG A 6 -1.84 -0.37 10.48
CA ARG A 6 -0.78 -0.39 9.48
C ARG A 6 -1.17 -1.27 8.30
N GLN A 7 -1.74 -2.43 8.61
CA GLN A 7 -2.18 -3.34 7.56
C GLN A 7 -3.29 -2.72 6.73
N GLN A 8 -4.18 -2.00 7.38
CA GLN A 8 -5.28 -1.35 6.70
C GLN A 8 -4.76 -0.29 5.74
N GLU A 9 -3.77 0.47 6.17
CA GLU A 9 -3.19 1.51 5.32
C GLU A 9 -2.53 0.92 4.08
N ILE A 10 -1.80 -0.17 4.27
CA ILE A 10 -1.14 -0.84 3.17
C ILE A 10 -2.17 -1.39 2.20
N PHE A 11 -3.22 -1.97 2.74
CA PHE A 11 -4.28 -2.55 1.92
C PHE A 11 -4.99 -1.47 1.10
N ASP A 12 -5.27 -0.34 1.73
CA ASP A 12 -5.90 0.78 1.04
C ASP A 12 -5.02 1.33 -0.07
N PHE A 13 -3.73 1.40 0.20
CA PHE A 13 -2.77 1.87 -0.78
C PHE A 13 -2.75 0.96 -2.01
N ILE A 14 -2.73 -0.34 -1.77
CA ILE A 14 -2.72 -1.30 -2.85
C ILE A 14 -3.98 -1.20 -3.69
N LYS A 15 -5.11 -1.02 -3.03
CA LYS A 15 -6.39 -0.90 -3.71
C LYS A 15 -6.42 0.34 -4.61
N ARG A 16 -6.01 1.46 -4.08
CA ARG A 16 -6.01 2.72 -4.82
C ARG A 16 -5.02 2.67 -5.97
N TYR A 17 -3.85 2.14 -5.70
CA TYR A 17 -2.83 2.03 -6.71
C TYR A 17 -3.30 1.16 -7.86
N SER A 18 -3.86 0.01 -7.53
CA SER A 18 -4.34 -0.93 -8.53
C SER A 18 -5.46 -0.32 -9.38
N ALA A 19 -6.35 0.41 -8.74
CA ALA A 19 -7.46 1.04 -9.45
C ALA A 19 -6.96 2.12 -10.39
N ARG A 20 -5.92 2.82 -9.98
CA ARG A 20 -5.40 3.93 -10.78
C ARG A 20 -4.51 3.45 -11.93
N HIS A 21 -3.68 2.46 -11.66
CA HIS A 21 -2.69 2.02 -12.66
C HIS A 21 -3.11 0.78 -13.44
N GLY A 22 -4.10 0.06 -12.95
CA GLY A 22 -4.55 -1.16 -13.61
C GLY A 22 -3.75 -2.39 -13.24
N TYR A 23 -2.81 -2.24 -12.30
CA TYR A 23 -2.00 -3.35 -11.80
C TYR A 23 -1.56 -3.03 -10.37
N PRO A 24 -1.28 -4.07 -9.56
CA PRO A 24 -0.90 -3.85 -8.16
C PRO A 24 0.51 -3.28 -8.04
N PRO A 25 0.80 -2.58 -6.94
CA PRO A 25 2.12 -2.02 -6.70
C PRO A 25 3.13 -3.11 -6.36
N THR A 26 4.39 -2.83 -6.64
CA THR A 26 5.47 -3.75 -6.28
C THR A 26 5.84 -3.53 -4.82
N VAL A 27 6.63 -4.46 -4.27
CA VAL A 27 7.12 -4.34 -2.90
C VAL A 27 7.88 -3.02 -2.74
N ARG A 28 8.58 -2.62 -3.77
CA ARG A 28 9.33 -1.38 -3.76
C ARG A 28 8.40 -0.16 -3.62
N ASP A 29 7.33 -0.17 -4.37
CA ASP A 29 6.35 0.91 -4.32
C ASP A 29 5.70 0.99 -2.95
N ILE A 30 5.37 -0.16 -2.37
CA ILE A 30 4.78 -0.22 -1.05
C ILE A 30 5.75 0.30 -0.01
N GLY A 31 7.01 -0.07 -0.12
CA GLY A 31 8.04 0.39 0.79
C GLY A 31 8.20 1.89 0.77
N LYS A 32 8.10 2.49 -0.40
CA LYS A 32 8.20 3.94 -0.54
C LYS A 32 7.02 4.63 0.11
N ALA A 33 5.85 4.05 -0.03
CA ALA A 33 4.65 4.66 0.51
C ALA A 33 4.61 4.62 2.04
N VAL A 34 5.04 3.51 2.64
CA VAL A 34 4.97 3.36 4.09
C VAL A 34 6.29 3.59 4.79
N GLY A 35 7.39 3.33 4.11
CA GLY A 35 8.70 3.48 4.71
C GLY A 35 9.27 4.88 4.61
N GLY A 36 8.60 5.71 3.82
CA GLY A 36 8.97 7.09 3.60
C GLY A 36 10.01 7.62 4.51
#